data_3169d4f4eeec95d90e6e0bfd75400b61
#
_entry.id   3169d4f4eeec95d90e6e0bfd75400b61
#
_cell.length_a   1.000
_cell.length_b   1.000
_cell.length_c   1.000
_cell.angle_alpha   90.00
_cell.angle_beta   90.00
_cell.angle_gamma   90.00
#
_symmetry.space_group_name_H-M   'P 1'
#
loop_
_entity.id
_entity.type
_entity.pdbx_description
1 polymer ?
#
loop_
_entity_poly.entity_id
_entity_poly.type
_entity_poly.pdbx_seq_one_letter_code
_entity_poly.pdbx_strand_id
1 'polypeptide(L)'
;MNTQVVCRRAIEALRAGVPNRDAVLALGCEQPEIEERFRAQLQEAKDGAKAGAQAPGLLIAGDFGSGKSHLLEYLQHVAIEARFVCSKVVISKETPLYDPAKLYRSAMRGAVVPGKRGAALTEIVAHLNPADEAYNELNTWAHSPSAALNSRFAATLFLFKRLGTDPELRNRLVSFWSGDPLGAAEIKKYLKACGERATYKIETATLRDLALQRFQFVPRLIAAAGYAGWVLLIDEVELVGRYSWLQRAKSYADLLRWMGKLPNQHVPGLVTVFAIMSNFESYILEERNDVEVVPGKARDKGLADLARHAERGMRLLQREKMRLKAPDAQVIQQTCEQVRATHAKAYGWQPPPVAVERLGLASMREYVKRWITEWDLKRLDPGYRVEIEKTALSPDYTEDVTLETSSEEESK
;
A
#
# COMPACT_ATOMS: atom_id res chain seq x y z
N MET A 1 -2.04 27.85 5.21
CA MET A 1 -2.28 27.60 3.77
C MET A 1 -3.58 28.32 3.40
N ASN A 2 -3.65 28.96 2.22
CA ASN A 2 -4.88 29.68 1.81
C ASN A 2 -6.02 28.67 1.61
N THR A 3 -7.13 28.83 2.35
CA THR A 3 -8.29 27.92 2.31
C THR A 3 -8.86 27.74 0.90
N GLN A 4 -8.84 28.79 0.09
CA GLN A 4 -9.30 28.74 -1.30
C GLN A 4 -8.45 27.80 -2.16
N VAL A 5 -7.12 27.83 -2.00
CA VAL A 5 -6.20 26.94 -2.74
C VAL A 5 -6.43 25.47 -2.35
N VAL A 6 -6.64 25.19 -1.04
CA VAL A 6 -6.94 23.84 -0.56
C VAL A 6 -8.25 23.33 -1.16
N CYS A 7 -9.31 24.16 -1.13
CA CYS A 7 -10.60 23.79 -1.72
C CYS A 7 -10.51 23.58 -3.25
N ARG A 8 -9.74 24.39 -3.99
CA ARG A 8 -9.51 24.17 -5.42
C ARG A 8 -8.82 22.84 -5.71
N ARG A 9 -7.74 22.52 -4.96
CA ARG A 9 -7.05 21.23 -5.11
C ARG A 9 -7.98 20.04 -4.81
N ALA A 10 -8.87 20.18 -3.82
CA ALA A 10 -9.88 19.16 -3.53
C ALA A 10 -10.84 18.98 -4.71
N ILE A 11 -11.41 20.07 -5.25
CA ILE A 11 -12.32 20.01 -6.40
C ILE A 11 -11.65 19.43 -7.64
N GLU A 12 -10.41 19.83 -7.96
CA GLU A 12 -9.68 19.26 -9.12
C GLU A 12 -9.47 17.75 -8.98
N ALA A 13 -9.09 17.28 -7.78
CA ALA A 13 -8.91 15.86 -7.51
C ALA A 13 -10.23 15.08 -7.65
N LEU A 14 -11.32 15.62 -7.12
CA LEU A 14 -12.65 15.03 -7.22
C LEU A 14 -13.16 15.00 -8.67
N ARG A 15 -12.91 16.07 -9.46
CA ARG A 15 -13.23 16.12 -10.89
C ARG A 15 -12.46 15.06 -11.67
N ALA A 16 -11.17 14.92 -11.40
CA ALA A 16 -10.35 13.86 -12.02
C ALA A 16 -10.78 12.45 -11.59
N GLY A 17 -11.50 12.31 -10.47
CA GLY A 17 -11.86 11.03 -9.87
C GLY A 17 -10.68 10.33 -9.19
N VAL A 18 -9.61 11.08 -8.88
CA VAL A 18 -8.42 10.63 -8.16
C VAL A 18 -8.34 11.42 -6.86
N PRO A 19 -8.88 10.89 -5.75
CA PRO A 19 -8.90 11.61 -4.48
C PRO A 19 -7.47 11.91 -4.00
N ASN A 20 -7.33 13.07 -3.39
CA ASN A 20 -6.11 13.50 -2.70
C ASN A 20 -6.43 13.84 -1.24
N ARG A 21 -5.40 14.13 -0.45
CA ARG A 21 -5.55 14.50 0.95
C ARG A 21 -6.57 15.62 1.18
N ASP A 22 -6.58 16.65 0.34
CA ASP A 22 -7.47 17.80 0.52
C ASP A 22 -8.93 17.42 0.25
N ALA A 23 -9.18 16.55 -0.75
CA ALA A 23 -10.51 16.01 -1.05
C ALA A 23 -11.04 15.12 0.10
N VAL A 24 -10.17 14.26 0.64
CA VAL A 24 -10.50 13.37 1.76
C VAL A 24 -10.81 14.15 3.03
N LEU A 25 -10.04 15.21 3.34
CA LEU A 25 -10.32 16.07 4.48
C LEU A 25 -11.63 16.89 4.31
N ALA A 26 -11.99 17.21 3.07
CA ALA A 26 -13.22 17.94 2.78
C ALA A 26 -14.48 17.05 2.88
N LEU A 27 -14.38 15.77 2.52
CA LEU A 27 -15.52 14.85 2.43
C LEU A 27 -15.60 13.83 3.57
N GLY A 28 -14.49 13.57 4.28
CA GLY A 28 -14.43 12.50 5.27
C GLY A 28 -14.55 11.09 4.65
N CYS A 29 -15.00 10.15 5.45
CA CYS A 29 -15.24 8.77 5.04
C CYS A 29 -16.46 8.18 5.76
N GLU A 30 -17.44 7.72 4.99
CA GLU A 30 -18.69 7.14 5.50
C GLU A 30 -18.60 5.61 5.64
N GLN A 31 -17.46 5.11 6.17
CA GLN A 31 -17.21 3.69 6.41
C GLN A 31 -16.73 3.44 7.85
N PRO A 32 -17.56 3.72 8.87
CA PRO A 32 -17.11 3.72 10.26
C PRO A 32 -16.61 2.37 10.75
N GLU A 33 -17.21 1.25 10.33
CA GLU A 33 -16.78 -0.09 10.74
C GLU A 33 -15.37 -0.44 10.22
N ILE A 34 -15.05 0.00 8.98
CA ILE A 34 -13.72 -0.21 8.39
C ILE A 34 -12.70 0.68 9.10
N GLU A 35 -13.06 1.93 9.39
CA GLU A 35 -12.19 2.85 10.12
C GLU A 35 -11.90 2.33 11.54
N GLU A 36 -12.92 1.90 12.29
CA GLU A 36 -12.76 1.33 13.63
C GLU A 36 -11.85 0.11 13.60
N ARG A 37 -12.08 -0.81 12.67
CA ARG A 37 -11.22 -2.00 12.51
C ARG A 37 -9.79 -1.62 12.17
N PHE A 38 -9.59 -0.64 11.29
CA PHE A 38 -8.25 -0.16 10.95
C PHE A 38 -7.54 0.50 12.14
N ARG A 39 -8.24 1.32 12.92
CA ARG A 39 -7.69 1.93 14.16
C ARG A 39 -7.30 0.86 15.18
N ALA A 40 -8.12 -0.18 15.33
CA ALA A 40 -7.78 -1.33 16.16
C ALA A 40 -6.51 -2.04 15.68
N GLN A 41 -6.34 -2.25 14.37
CA GLN A 41 -5.13 -2.83 13.79
C GLN A 41 -3.88 -1.97 14.02
N LEU A 42 -3.99 -0.64 13.93
CA LEU A 42 -2.88 0.25 14.26
C LEU A 42 -2.45 0.08 15.72
N GLN A 43 -3.40 -0.09 16.64
CA GLN A 43 -3.09 -0.34 18.05
C GLN A 43 -2.49 -1.74 18.24
N GLU A 44 -3.09 -2.78 17.65
CA GLU A 44 -2.54 -4.15 17.66
C GLU A 44 -1.09 -4.19 17.13
N ALA A 45 -0.77 -3.41 16.08
CA ALA A 45 0.57 -3.35 15.53
C ALA A 45 1.58 -2.68 16.47
N LYS A 46 1.17 -1.63 17.20
CA LYS A 46 2.01 -0.99 18.24
C LYS A 46 2.33 -1.96 19.37
N ASP A 47 1.32 -2.65 19.86
CA ASP A 47 1.45 -3.59 20.98
C ASP A 47 2.21 -4.85 20.53
N GLY A 48 1.88 -5.38 19.36
CA GLY A 48 2.50 -6.56 18.76
C GLY A 48 3.95 -6.35 18.33
N ALA A 49 4.38 -5.12 18.03
CA ALA A 49 5.77 -4.84 17.66
C ALA A 49 6.75 -5.28 18.73
N LYS A 50 6.41 -5.07 20.01
CA LYS A 50 7.22 -5.52 21.15
C LYS A 50 7.11 -7.03 21.40
N ALA A 51 5.94 -7.61 21.13
CA ALA A 51 5.68 -9.04 21.33
C ALA A 51 6.15 -9.93 20.16
N GLY A 52 6.67 -9.34 19.08
CA GLY A 52 7.08 -10.08 17.88
C GLY A 52 5.91 -10.54 16.99
N ALA A 53 4.69 -10.04 17.22
CA ALA A 53 3.48 -10.38 16.47
C ALA A 53 3.19 -9.34 15.36
N GLN A 54 2.59 -9.80 14.27
CA GLN A 54 2.05 -8.95 13.21
C GLN A 54 0.56 -8.78 13.40
N ALA A 55 0.05 -7.55 13.28
CA ALA A 55 -1.39 -7.32 13.22
C ALA A 55 -1.98 -7.99 11.97
N PRO A 56 -3.16 -8.65 12.06
CA PRO A 56 -3.79 -9.25 10.89
C PRO A 56 -4.13 -8.16 9.87
N GLY A 57 -3.89 -8.44 8.58
CA GLY A 57 -4.21 -7.51 7.51
C GLY A 57 -5.71 -7.28 7.33
N LEU A 58 -6.10 -6.24 6.62
CA LEU A 58 -7.48 -5.90 6.29
C LEU A 58 -7.71 -6.05 4.78
N LEU A 59 -8.77 -6.75 4.40
CA LEU A 59 -9.21 -6.89 3.02
C LEU A 59 -10.53 -6.14 2.81
N ILE A 60 -10.54 -5.18 1.91
CA ILE A 60 -11.69 -4.33 1.60
C ILE A 60 -12.17 -4.63 0.19
N ALA A 61 -13.46 -4.91 0.03
CA ALA A 61 -14.07 -5.15 -1.26
C ALA A 61 -15.11 -4.08 -1.59
N GLY A 62 -15.11 -3.60 -2.83
CA GLY A 62 -16.09 -2.62 -3.30
C GLY A 62 -16.17 -2.56 -4.82
N ASP A 63 -17.29 -2.11 -5.35
CA ASP A 63 -17.53 -2.00 -6.79
C ASP A 63 -16.66 -0.92 -7.44
N PHE A 64 -16.66 -0.88 -8.76
CA PHE A 64 -15.96 0.19 -9.48
C PHE A 64 -16.59 1.55 -9.12
N GLY A 65 -15.73 2.50 -8.75
CA GLY A 65 -16.18 3.85 -8.36
C GLY A 65 -16.88 3.94 -6.99
N SER A 66 -16.93 2.86 -6.20
CA SER A 66 -17.54 2.85 -4.85
C SER A 66 -16.77 3.65 -3.80
N GLY A 67 -15.57 4.16 -4.13
CA GLY A 67 -14.76 4.96 -3.21
C GLY A 67 -13.59 4.21 -2.55
N LYS A 68 -13.20 3.01 -3.03
CA LYS A 68 -12.04 2.26 -2.51
C LYS A 68 -10.79 3.13 -2.37
N SER A 69 -10.38 3.79 -3.45
CA SER A 69 -9.18 4.63 -3.45
C SER A 69 -9.32 5.88 -2.57
N HIS A 70 -10.55 6.42 -2.41
CA HIS A 70 -10.85 7.49 -1.46
C HIS A 70 -10.70 7.00 -0.03
N LEU A 71 -11.23 5.83 0.29
CA LEU A 71 -11.06 5.21 1.59
C LEU A 71 -9.57 4.96 1.91
N LEU A 72 -8.79 4.41 0.96
CA LEU A 72 -7.36 4.20 1.19
C LEU A 72 -6.61 5.52 1.45
N GLU A 73 -6.96 6.61 0.77
CA GLU A 73 -6.39 7.94 1.03
C GLU A 73 -6.79 8.45 2.43
N TYR A 74 -8.04 8.19 2.87
CA TYR A 74 -8.49 8.49 4.21
C TYR A 74 -7.73 7.68 5.27
N LEU A 75 -7.57 6.37 5.07
CA LEU A 75 -6.81 5.49 5.97
C LEU A 75 -5.33 5.89 6.04
N GLN A 76 -4.74 6.39 4.95
CA GLN A 76 -3.40 6.98 4.97
C GLN A 76 -3.34 8.18 5.93
N HIS A 77 -4.35 9.05 5.89
CA HIS A 77 -4.42 10.19 6.79
C HIS A 77 -4.50 9.75 8.26
N VAL A 78 -5.38 8.79 8.57
CA VAL A 78 -5.51 8.18 9.91
C VAL A 78 -4.18 7.55 10.37
N ALA A 79 -3.47 6.84 9.49
CA ALA A 79 -2.18 6.24 9.81
C ALA A 79 -1.11 7.29 10.14
N ILE A 80 -1.04 8.37 9.35
CA ILE A 80 -0.10 9.48 9.56
C ILE A 80 -0.37 10.20 10.90
N GLU A 81 -1.65 10.45 11.24
CA GLU A 81 -2.03 11.00 12.54
C GLU A 81 -1.64 10.09 13.70
N ALA A 82 -1.75 8.77 13.52
CA ALA A 82 -1.30 7.77 14.48
C ALA A 82 0.22 7.56 14.52
N ARG A 83 1.01 8.39 13.79
CA ARG A 83 2.46 8.39 13.69
C ARG A 83 3.06 7.16 12.98
N PHE A 84 2.29 6.49 12.12
CA PHE A 84 2.82 5.47 11.23
C PHE A 84 3.39 6.08 9.96
N VAL A 85 4.49 5.52 9.46
CA VAL A 85 4.89 5.69 8.06
C VAL A 85 3.87 4.97 7.20
N CYS A 86 3.41 5.56 6.10
CA CYS A 86 2.38 4.97 5.29
C CYS A 86 2.77 4.98 3.81
N SER A 87 2.65 3.84 3.17
CA SER A 87 2.89 3.65 1.72
C SER A 87 1.60 3.25 1.02
N LYS A 88 1.29 3.92 -0.10
CA LYS A 88 0.23 3.51 -0.99
C LYS A 88 0.84 2.90 -2.25
N VAL A 89 0.41 1.69 -2.57
CA VAL A 89 0.88 0.92 -3.72
C VAL A 89 -0.31 0.56 -4.59
N VAL A 90 -0.21 0.77 -5.89
CA VAL A 90 -1.21 0.34 -6.87
C VAL A 90 -0.62 -0.87 -7.61
N ILE A 91 -1.35 -1.99 -7.58
CA ILE A 91 -0.93 -3.18 -8.32
C ILE A 91 -0.98 -2.87 -9.81
N SER A 92 0.07 -3.21 -10.53
CA SER A 92 0.24 -2.99 -11.97
C SER A 92 1.25 -3.98 -12.56
N LYS A 93 1.54 -3.85 -13.84
CA LYS A 93 2.62 -4.59 -14.51
C LYS A 93 3.98 -4.32 -13.86
N GLU A 94 4.24 -3.07 -13.52
CA GLU A 94 5.49 -2.61 -12.89
C GLU A 94 5.57 -2.97 -11.42
N THR A 95 4.42 -3.18 -10.77
CA THR A 95 4.31 -3.48 -9.34
C THR A 95 3.39 -4.68 -9.10
N PRO A 96 3.75 -5.88 -9.58
CA PRO A 96 2.92 -7.06 -9.40
C PRO A 96 3.00 -7.58 -7.95
N LEU A 97 1.88 -8.12 -7.44
CA LEU A 97 1.79 -8.62 -6.07
C LEU A 97 2.73 -9.81 -5.80
N TYR A 98 2.98 -10.64 -6.82
CA TYR A 98 3.85 -11.82 -6.72
C TYR A 98 5.35 -11.50 -6.66
N ASP A 99 5.76 -10.25 -6.89
CA ASP A 99 7.16 -9.83 -6.89
C ASP A 99 7.44 -8.90 -5.69
N PRO A 100 7.97 -9.42 -4.58
CA PRO A 100 8.23 -8.61 -3.40
C PRO A 100 9.32 -7.56 -3.61
N ALA A 101 10.22 -7.71 -4.59
CA ALA A 101 11.25 -6.71 -4.85
C ALA A 101 10.65 -5.46 -5.53
N LYS A 102 9.78 -5.66 -6.51
CA LYS A 102 9.05 -4.57 -7.16
C LYS A 102 8.05 -3.92 -6.20
N LEU A 103 7.31 -4.74 -5.43
CA LEU A 103 6.39 -4.26 -4.41
C LEU A 103 7.10 -3.41 -3.36
N TYR A 104 8.26 -3.86 -2.86
CA TYR A 104 9.06 -3.12 -1.89
C TYR A 104 9.53 -1.76 -2.43
N ARG A 105 10.11 -1.74 -3.63
CA ARG A 105 10.57 -0.50 -4.26
C ARG A 105 9.43 0.50 -4.47
N SER A 106 8.27 0.03 -4.90
CA SER A 106 7.07 0.86 -5.04
C SER A 106 6.60 1.39 -3.69
N ALA A 107 6.55 0.54 -2.66
CA ALA A 107 6.17 0.93 -1.31
C ALA A 107 7.10 2.00 -0.74
N MET A 108 8.43 1.87 -0.90
CA MET A 108 9.39 2.86 -0.42
C MET A 108 9.30 4.18 -1.19
N ARG A 109 9.08 4.14 -2.50
CA ARG A 109 8.91 5.34 -3.34
C ARG A 109 7.65 6.11 -2.97
N GLY A 110 6.56 5.40 -2.68
CA GLY A 110 5.27 5.98 -2.29
C GLY A 110 5.12 6.24 -0.79
N ALA A 111 6.17 6.04 0.01
CA ALA A 111 6.08 6.18 1.46
C ALA A 111 6.00 7.65 1.90
N VAL A 112 5.08 7.93 2.80
CA VAL A 112 4.87 9.23 3.45
C VAL A 112 5.23 9.11 4.92
N VAL A 113 6.09 10.01 5.39
CA VAL A 113 6.52 10.08 6.80
C VAL A 113 5.75 11.18 7.51
N PRO A 114 5.23 10.96 8.74
CA PRO A 114 4.50 11.97 9.49
C PRO A 114 5.27 13.28 9.62
N GLY A 115 4.67 14.38 9.14
CA GLY A 115 5.26 15.72 9.23
C GLY A 115 6.45 16.02 8.30
N LYS A 116 6.82 15.09 7.41
CA LYS A 116 7.97 15.21 6.50
C LYS A 116 7.55 15.23 5.04
N ARG A 117 8.43 15.76 4.15
CA ARG A 117 8.19 15.89 2.71
C ARG A 117 9.31 15.32 1.84
N GLY A 118 10.40 14.84 2.43
CA GLY A 118 11.54 14.26 1.73
C GLY A 118 11.35 12.78 1.41
N ALA A 119 12.39 12.16 0.85
CA ALA A 119 12.42 10.72 0.62
C ALA A 119 12.32 9.97 1.95
N ALA A 120 11.38 9.02 2.04
CA ALA A 120 10.95 8.44 3.31
C ALA A 120 12.10 7.89 4.16
N LEU A 121 12.96 7.03 3.59
CA LEU A 121 14.07 6.46 4.38
C LEU A 121 15.12 7.50 4.76
N THR A 122 15.34 8.52 3.94
CA THR A 122 16.23 9.63 4.30
C THR A 122 15.69 10.37 5.53
N GLU A 123 14.38 10.64 5.55
CA GLU A 123 13.73 11.31 6.68
C GLU A 123 13.72 10.43 7.94
N ILE A 124 13.45 9.12 7.81
CA ILE A 124 13.47 8.16 8.90
C ILE A 124 14.88 8.09 9.50
N VAL A 125 15.89 7.90 8.65
CA VAL A 125 17.30 7.77 9.09
C VAL A 125 17.85 9.07 9.69
N ALA A 126 17.29 10.23 9.32
CA ALA A 126 17.65 11.51 9.96
C ALA A 126 17.28 11.56 11.47
N HIS A 127 16.28 10.74 11.90
CA HIS A 127 15.86 10.61 13.30
C HIS A 127 16.50 9.41 14.01
N LEU A 128 17.27 8.59 13.29
CA LEU A 128 17.92 7.42 13.85
C LEU A 128 19.21 7.85 14.56
N ASN A 129 19.27 7.67 15.88
CA ASN A 129 20.43 7.99 16.67
C ASN A 129 21.17 6.71 17.13
N PRO A 130 22.41 6.46 16.66
CA PRO A 130 23.18 5.27 17.04
C PRO A 130 23.53 5.15 18.54
N ALA A 131 23.33 6.21 19.32
CA ALA A 131 23.53 6.18 20.76
C ALA A 131 22.30 5.73 21.56
N ASP A 132 21.10 5.75 20.93
CA ASP A 132 19.86 5.44 21.61
C ASP A 132 19.69 3.92 21.85
N GLU A 133 18.95 3.58 22.89
CA GLU A 133 18.60 2.19 23.24
C GLU A 133 17.87 1.49 22.09
N ALA A 134 16.90 2.17 21.47
CA ALA A 134 16.13 1.63 20.34
C ALA A 134 17.03 1.25 19.14
N TYR A 135 18.09 1.99 18.88
CA TYR A 135 19.07 1.59 17.86
C TYR A 135 19.87 0.37 18.29
N ASN A 136 20.27 0.30 19.58
CA ASN A 136 21.02 -0.84 20.09
C ASN A 136 20.16 -2.11 20.09
N GLU A 137 18.87 -2.04 20.38
CA GLU A 137 17.90 -3.14 20.26
C GLU A 137 17.77 -3.60 18.80
N LEU A 138 17.59 -2.67 17.84
CA LEU A 138 17.56 -2.98 16.41
C LEU A 138 18.85 -3.68 15.96
N ASN A 139 20.01 -3.16 16.39
CA ASN A 139 21.32 -3.72 16.04
C ASN A 139 21.49 -5.13 16.63
N THR A 140 21.13 -5.35 17.90
CA THR A 140 21.18 -6.64 18.56
C THR A 140 20.27 -7.65 17.86
N TRP A 141 19.04 -7.25 17.54
CA TRP A 141 18.12 -8.10 16.79
C TRP A 141 18.66 -8.46 15.41
N ALA A 142 19.20 -7.50 14.65
CA ALA A 142 19.72 -7.75 13.30
C ALA A 142 20.92 -8.71 13.27
N HIS A 143 21.64 -8.85 14.41
CA HIS A 143 22.72 -9.82 14.59
C HIS A 143 22.23 -11.17 15.11
N SER A 144 20.99 -11.28 15.59
CA SER A 144 20.49 -12.52 16.15
C SER A 144 20.13 -13.53 15.06
N PRO A 145 20.38 -14.84 15.29
CA PRO A 145 19.94 -15.89 14.37
C PRO A 145 18.41 -15.88 14.13
N SER A 146 17.64 -15.46 15.14
CA SER A 146 16.17 -15.37 15.07
C SER A 146 15.67 -14.31 14.09
N ALA A 147 16.49 -13.33 13.71
CA ALA A 147 16.12 -12.35 12.69
C ALA A 147 16.05 -12.97 11.28
N ALA A 148 16.79 -14.07 11.06
CA ALA A 148 16.90 -14.74 9.76
C ALA A 148 17.26 -13.77 8.60
N LEU A 149 18.05 -12.72 8.90
CA LEU A 149 18.49 -11.72 7.94
C LEU A 149 19.84 -12.09 7.33
N ASN A 150 20.04 -11.72 6.07
CA ASN A 150 21.35 -11.73 5.48
C ASN A 150 22.28 -10.77 6.25
N SER A 151 23.51 -11.16 6.46
CA SER A 151 24.51 -10.40 7.21
C SER A 151 24.77 -8.98 6.68
N ARG A 152 24.32 -8.67 5.45
CA ARG A 152 24.33 -7.29 4.90
C ARG A 152 23.58 -6.31 5.77
N PHE A 153 22.45 -6.71 6.39
CA PHE A 153 21.67 -5.81 7.24
C PHE A 153 22.42 -5.45 8.51
N ALA A 154 22.98 -6.42 9.21
CA ALA A 154 23.79 -6.19 10.39
C ALA A 154 25.07 -5.39 10.06
N ALA A 155 25.76 -5.76 8.96
CA ALA A 155 26.94 -5.04 8.50
C ALA A 155 26.64 -3.58 8.15
N THR A 156 25.51 -3.30 7.48
CA THR A 156 25.15 -1.92 7.12
C THR A 156 24.74 -1.09 8.33
N LEU A 157 24.10 -1.66 9.35
CA LEU A 157 23.86 -0.98 10.63
C LEU A 157 25.19 -0.64 11.34
N PHE A 158 26.11 -1.61 11.41
CA PHE A 158 27.43 -1.37 11.98
C PHE A 158 28.16 -0.23 11.26
N LEU A 159 28.19 -0.25 9.92
CA LEU A 159 28.82 0.80 9.12
C LEU A 159 28.14 2.15 9.32
N PHE A 160 26.81 2.19 9.43
CA PHE A 160 26.07 3.40 9.73
C PHE A 160 26.47 4.00 11.09
N LYS A 161 26.64 3.16 12.11
CA LYS A 161 27.10 3.60 13.45
C LYS A 161 28.53 4.13 13.44
N ARG A 162 29.42 3.50 12.67
CA ARG A 162 30.85 3.81 12.67
C ARG A 162 31.24 4.94 11.72
N LEU A 163 30.65 4.97 10.54
CA LEU A 163 31.02 5.83 9.41
C LEU A 163 29.87 6.68 8.89
N GLY A 164 28.73 6.71 9.59
CA GLY A 164 27.51 7.41 9.11
C GLY A 164 27.64 8.94 9.07
N THR A 165 28.76 9.51 9.48
CA THR A 165 29.13 10.92 9.27
C THR A 165 29.62 11.19 7.86
N ASP A 166 30.08 10.17 7.11
CA ASP A 166 30.39 10.26 5.70
C ASP A 166 29.08 10.31 4.88
N PRO A 167 28.77 11.43 4.21
CA PRO A 167 27.50 11.57 3.49
C PRO A 167 27.35 10.59 2.31
N GLU A 168 28.43 10.27 1.62
CA GLU A 168 28.39 9.35 0.47
C GLU A 168 28.06 7.94 0.94
N LEU A 169 28.78 7.43 1.93
CA LEU A 169 28.49 6.11 2.51
C LEU A 169 27.08 6.07 3.11
N ARG A 170 26.69 7.09 3.87
CA ARG A 170 25.34 7.17 4.44
C ARG A 170 24.27 7.05 3.37
N ASN A 171 24.40 7.79 2.26
CA ASN A 171 23.46 7.71 1.15
C ASN A 171 23.44 6.31 0.51
N ARG A 172 24.60 5.66 0.36
CA ARG A 172 24.68 4.28 -0.14
C ARG A 172 23.96 3.28 0.77
N LEU A 173 24.12 3.40 2.08
CA LEU A 173 23.43 2.53 3.05
C LEU A 173 21.92 2.76 3.02
N VAL A 174 21.47 4.02 2.98
CA VAL A 174 20.04 4.38 2.86
C VAL A 174 19.45 3.85 1.54
N SER A 175 20.16 3.99 0.42
CA SER A 175 19.74 3.43 -0.86
C SER A 175 19.60 1.90 -0.81
N PHE A 176 20.51 1.19 -0.15
CA PHE A 176 20.39 -0.25 0.06
C PHE A 176 19.13 -0.60 0.85
N TRP A 177 18.88 0.09 1.95
CA TRP A 177 17.65 -0.11 2.74
C TRP A 177 16.39 0.28 1.97
N SER A 178 16.49 1.22 1.01
CA SER A 178 15.38 1.63 0.11
C SER A 178 15.07 0.62 -1.01
N GLY A 179 15.94 -0.35 -1.25
CA GLY A 179 15.72 -1.39 -2.27
C GLY A 179 16.80 -1.51 -3.33
N ASP A 180 17.78 -0.61 -3.34
CA ASP A 180 18.89 -0.67 -4.29
C ASP A 180 19.88 -1.80 -3.95
N PRO A 181 20.61 -2.31 -4.93
CA PRO A 181 21.65 -3.29 -4.69
C PRO A 181 22.86 -2.66 -4.00
N LEU A 182 23.46 -3.39 -3.06
CA LEU A 182 24.75 -3.08 -2.45
C LEU A 182 25.65 -4.31 -2.53
N GLY A 183 26.75 -4.19 -3.27
CA GLY A 183 27.64 -5.30 -3.58
C GLY A 183 28.41 -5.79 -2.34
N ALA A 184 28.64 -7.11 -2.25
CA ALA A 184 29.44 -7.70 -1.16
C ALA A 184 30.88 -7.14 -1.12
N ALA A 185 31.48 -6.85 -2.27
CA ALA A 185 32.79 -6.26 -2.36
C ALA A 185 32.85 -4.84 -1.79
N GLU A 186 31.82 -4.04 -2.04
CA GLU A 186 31.66 -2.68 -1.53
C GLU A 186 31.54 -2.69 0.01
N ILE A 187 30.65 -3.53 0.57
CA ILE A 187 30.54 -3.69 2.03
C ILE A 187 31.87 -4.13 2.64
N LYS A 188 32.53 -5.15 2.07
CA LYS A 188 33.82 -5.64 2.57
C LYS A 188 34.92 -4.58 2.54
N LYS A 189 34.92 -3.66 1.57
CA LYS A 189 35.85 -2.52 1.52
C LYS A 189 35.70 -1.63 2.76
N TYR A 190 34.48 -1.24 3.10
CA TYR A 190 34.23 -0.38 4.28
C TYR A 190 34.46 -1.13 5.60
N LEU A 191 34.07 -2.40 5.70
CA LEU A 191 34.35 -3.24 6.87
C LEU A 191 35.85 -3.38 7.12
N LYS A 192 36.65 -3.53 6.04
CA LYS A 192 38.13 -3.57 6.16
C LYS A 192 38.69 -2.26 6.74
N ALA A 193 38.15 -1.13 6.31
CA ALA A 193 38.57 0.18 6.83
C ALA A 193 38.26 0.34 8.34
N CYS A 194 37.27 -0.39 8.87
CA CYS A 194 36.91 -0.42 10.29
C CYS A 194 37.58 -1.56 11.08
N GLY A 195 38.43 -2.40 10.45
CA GLY A 195 39.05 -3.56 11.11
C GLY A 195 38.13 -4.79 11.27
N GLU A 196 36.91 -4.77 10.72
CA GLU A 196 35.84 -5.76 10.97
C GLU A 196 35.58 -6.70 9.78
N ARG A 197 36.54 -6.82 8.86
CA ARG A 197 36.35 -7.62 7.62
C ARG A 197 35.98 -9.08 7.90
N ALA A 198 36.50 -9.65 8.97
CA ALA A 198 36.29 -11.06 9.30
C ALA A 198 34.98 -11.32 10.06
N THR A 199 34.42 -10.30 10.69
CA THR A 199 33.23 -10.39 11.55
C THR A 199 31.96 -10.69 10.76
N TYR A 200 31.88 -10.17 9.51
CA TYR A 200 30.67 -10.29 8.69
C TYR A 200 30.91 -11.18 7.45
N LYS A 201 30.33 -12.38 7.46
CA LYS A 201 30.32 -13.27 6.29
C LYS A 201 29.18 -12.86 5.37
N ILE A 202 29.49 -12.06 4.34
CA ILE A 202 28.48 -11.61 3.38
C ILE A 202 28.16 -12.75 2.41
N GLU A 203 26.98 -13.31 2.55
CA GLU A 203 26.47 -14.41 1.73
C GLU A 203 25.71 -13.90 0.51
N THR A 204 25.64 -14.71 -0.54
CA THR A 204 24.76 -14.44 -1.69
C THR A 204 23.31 -14.56 -1.27
N ALA A 205 22.45 -13.72 -1.84
CA ALA A 205 21.02 -13.77 -1.63
C ALA A 205 20.32 -13.31 -2.91
N THR A 206 19.15 -13.85 -3.20
CA THR A 206 18.34 -13.42 -4.32
C THR A 206 17.73 -12.04 -4.07
N LEU A 207 17.33 -11.33 -5.12
CA LEU A 207 16.61 -10.05 -4.99
C LEU A 207 15.30 -10.24 -4.23
N ARG A 208 14.60 -11.37 -4.44
CA ARG A 208 13.38 -11.72 -3.72
C ARG A 208 13.64 -11.87 -2.22
N ASP A 209 14.67 -12.62 -1.84
CA ASP A 209 14.99 -12.85 -0.42
C ASP A 209 15.37 -11.54 0.28
N LEU A 210 16.23 -10.73 -0.36
CA LEU A 210 16.60 -9.43 0.19
C LEU A 210 15.39 -8.49 0.32
N ALA A 211 14.44 -8.54 -0.60
CA ALA A 211 13.24 -7.73 -0.50
C ALA A 211 12.34 -8.18 0.67
N LEU A 212 12.14 -9.49 0.84
CA LEU A 212 11.39 -10.01 1.98
C LEU A 212 12.05 -9.66 3.30
N GLN A 213 13.38 -9.73 3.38
CA GLN A 213 14.14 -9.32 4.55
C GLN A 213 14.07 -7.80 4.81
N ARG A 214 14.00 -6.96 3.75
CA ARG A 214 13.75 -5.53 3.92
C ARG A 214 12.38 -5.25 4.53
N PHE A 215 11.34 -5.98 4.14
CA PHE A 215 10.04 -5.88 4.78
C PHE A 215 10.08 -6.25 6.27
N GLN A 216 10.95 -7.16 6.68
CA GLN A 216 11.17 -7.48 8.10
C GLN A 216 12.00 -6.42 8.83
N PHE A 217 13.01 -5.88 8.16
CA PHE A 217 13.98 -4.94 8.72
C PHE A 217 13.42 -3.52 8.88
N VAL A 218 12.77 -3.00 7.83
CA VAL A 218 12.37 -1.59 7.78
C VAL A 218 11.30 -1.19 8.82
N PRO A 219 10.27 -1.99 9.16
CA PRO A 219 9.36 -1.65 10.24
C PRO A 219 10.08 -1.46 11.59
N ARG A 220 11.10 -2.25 11.87
CA ARG A 220 11.93 -2.12 13.08
C ARG A 220 12.83 -0.88 13.02
N LEU A 221 13.38 -0.59 11.85
CA LEU A 221 14.14 0.66 11.61
C LEU A 221 13.26 1.89 11.84
N ILE A 222 12.01 1.85 11.33
CA ILE A 222 10.99 2.88 11.51
C ILE A 222 10.68 3.07 13.01
N ALA A 223 10.51 1.97 13.74
CA ALA A 223 10.28 2.01 15.19
C ALA A 223 11.48 2.58 15.95
N ALA A 224 12.71 2.18 15.60
CA ALA A 224 13.93 2.70 16.19
C ALA A 224 14.13 4.21 15.93
N ALA A 225 13.55 4.74 14.84
CA ALA A 225 13.52 6.17 14.55
C ALA A 225 12.37 6.92 15.26
N GLY A 226 11.61 6.26 16.14
CA GLY A 226 10.56 6.87 16.96
C GLY A 226 9.17 6.97 16.29
N TYR A 227 8.94 6.28 15.18
CA TYR A 227 7.61 6.16 14.56
C TYR A 227 6.89 4.90 15.06
N ALA A 228 5.56 4.87 14.90
CA ALA A 228 4.74 3.79 15.46
C ALA A 228 4.82 2.46 14.68
N GLY A 229 5.23 2.49 13.42
CA GLY A 229 5.29 1.33 12.52
C GLY A 229 5.08 1.74 11.06
N TRP A 230 4.78 0.75 10.22
CA TRP A 230 4.62 0.93 8.78
C TRP A 230 3.26 0.40 8.30
N VAL A 231 2.51 1.21 7.55
CA VAL A 231 1.25 0.83 6.91
C VAL A 231 1.47 0.70 5.41
N LEU A 232 0.99 -0.41 4.84
CA LEU A 232 0.91 -0.64 3.39
C LEU A 232 -0.55 -0.65 2.95
N LEU A 233 -0.94 0.31 2.13
CA LEU A 233 -2.24 0.39 1.48
C LEU A 233 -2.08 -0.07 0.03
N ILE A 234 -2.70 -1.19 -0.34
CA ILE A 234 -2.52 -1.85 -1.64
C ILE A 234 -3.84 -1.79 -2.40
N ASP A 235 -3.85 -1.03 -3.50
CA ASP A 235 -5.02 -0.81 -4.35
C ASP A 235 -4.97 -1.68 -5.62
N GLU A 236 -6.11 -1.87 -6.26
CA GLU A 236 -6.29 -2.57 -7.54
C GLU A 236 -5.80 -4.03 -7.52
N VAL A 237 -6.01 -4.72 -6.39
CA VAL A 237 -5.59 -6.12 -6.20
C VAL A 237 -6.27 -7.06 -7.20
N GLU A 238 -7.42 -6.70 -7.75
CA GLU A 238 -8.12 -7.42 -8.81
C GLU A 238 -7.30 -7.65 -10.09
N LEU A 239 -6.28 -6.82 -10.34
CA LEU A 239 -5.36 -7.03 -11.47
C LEU A 239 -4.57 -8.34 -11.40
N VAL A 240 -4.50 -8.97 -10.22
CA VAL A 240 -4.02 -10.35 -10.08
C VAL A 240 -4.77 -11.31 -11.01
N GLY A 241 -6.07 -11.09 -11.24
CA GLY A 241 -6.87 -11.89 -12.17
C GLY A 241 -6.35 -11.91 -13.63
N ARG A 242 -5.59 -10.92 -14.04
CA ARG A 242 -5.02 -10.81 -15.40
C ARG A 242 -3.67 -11.49 -15.57
N TYR A 243 -3.08 -11.99 -14.50
CA TYR A 243 -1.78 -12.68 -14.55
C TYR A 243 -1.91 -14.13 -15.03
N SER A 244 -0.79 -14.73 -15.45
CA SER A 244 -0.71 -16.16 -15.73
C SER A 244 -1.04 -16.98 -14.46
N TRP A 245 -1.40 -18.25 -14.66
CA TRP A 245 -1.78 -19.13 -13.56
C TRP A 245 -0.71 -19.22 -12.44
N LEU A 246 0.59 -19.25 -12.84
CA LEU A 246 1.71 -19.34 -11.89
C LEU A 246 1.87 -18.02 -11.09
N GLN A 247 1.74 -16.89 -11.75
CA GLN A 247 1.80 -15.58 -11.12
C GLN A 247 0.60 -15.36 -10.18
N ARG A 248 -0.60 -15.82 -10.57
CA ARG A 248 -1.78 -15.83 -9.69
C ARG A 248 -1.53 -16.71 -8.47
N ALA A 249 -1.01 -17.95 -8.66
CA ALA A 249 -0.68 -18.84 -7.55
C ALA A 249 0.28 -18.17 -6.54
N LYS A 250 1.35 -17.53 -7.04
CA LYS A 250 2.29 -16.79 -6.20
C LYS A 250 1.63 -15.60 -5.50
N SER A 251 0.76 -14.85 -6.19
CA SER A 251 0.03 -13.70 -5.62
C SER A 251 -0.90 -14.14 -4.49
N TYR A 252 -1.67 -15.22 -4.68
CA TYR A 252 -2.54 -15.77 -3.64
C TYR A 252 -1.74 -16.28 -2.43
N ALA A 253 -0.59 -16.92 -2.66
CA ALA A 253 0.29 -17.36 -1.59
C ALA A 253 0.91 -16.18 -0.82
N ASP A 254 1.39 -15.15 -1.52
CA ASP A 254 1.98 -13.98 -0.89
C ASP A 254 0.93 -13.12 -0.14
N LEU A 255 -0.36 -13.17 -0.55
CA LEU A 255 -1.44 -12.53 0.19
C LEU A 255 -1.50 -13.01 1.66
N LEU A 256 -1.32 -14.32 1.91
CA LEU A 256 -1.26 -14.86 3.28
C LEU A 256 -0.14 -14.23 4.10
N ARG A 257 1.02 -14.00 3.47
CA ARG A 257 2.18 -13.35 4.12
C ARG A 257 1.83 -11.94 4.57
N TRP A 258 1.34 -11.15 3.63
CA TRP A 258 1.01 -9.76 3.92
C TRP A 258 -0.13 -9.61 4.91
N MET A 259 -1.09 -10.53 4.89
CA MET A 259 -2.19 -10.57 5.86
C MET A 259 -1.80 -11.11 7.24
N GLY A 260 -0.51 -11.45 7.47
CA GLY A 260 -0.04 -12.00 8.74
C GLY A 260 -0.56 -13.41 9.05
N LYS A 261 -1.00 -14.15 8.03
CA LYS A 261 -1.59 -15.51 8.17
C LYS A 261 -0.60 -16.65 7.85
N LEU A 262 0.65 -16.31 7.53
CA LEU A 262 1.68 -17.29 7.22
C LEU A 262 2.49 -17.60 8.49
N PRO A 263 2.49 -18.86 8.97
CA PRO A 263 3.21 -19.24 10.20
C PRO A 263 4.71 -18.91 10.08
N ASN A 264 5.29 -18.42 11.17
CA ASN A 264 6.73 -18.10 11.27
C ASN A 264 7.26 -17.04 10.30
N GLN A 265 6.38 -16.25 9.70
CA GLN A 265 6.74 -15.20 8.76
C GLN A 265 6.03 -13.86 9.11
N HIS A 266 5.91 -13.60 10.41
CA HIS A 266 5.33 -12.37 10.90
C HIS A 266 6.28 -11.19 10.73
N VAL A 267 5.71 -10.03 10.40
CA VAL A 267 6.41 -8.75 10.29
C VAL A 267 5.85 -7.80 11.36
N PRO A 268 6.42 -7.81 12.57
CA PRO A 268 5.97 -6.94 13.65
C PRO A 268 6.08 -5.47 13.27
N GLY A 269 5.06 -4.69 13.63
CA GLY A 269 4.99 -3.26 13.29
C GLY A 269 4.52 -2.95 11.86
N LEU A 270 4.17 -3.97 11.05
CA LEU A 270 3.56 -3.82 9.74
C LEU A 270 2.04 -3.99 9.83
N VAL A 271 1.31 -3.07 9.22
CA VAL A 271 -0.14 -3.15 8.96
C VAL A 271 -0.37 -3.13 7.47
N THR A 272 -1.23 -4.01 6.97
CA THR A 272 -1.56 -4.08 5.54
C THR A 272 -3.05 -3.95 5.31
N VAL A 273 -3.43 -3.19 4.28
CA VAL A 273 -4.80 -3.04 3.81
C VAL A 273 -4.82 -3.30 2.32
N PHE A 274 -5.69 -4.21 1.88
CA PHE A 274 -5.88 -4.56 0.47
C PHE A 274 -7.25 -4.08 0.01
N ALA A 275 -7.31 -3.41 -1.14
CA ALA A 275 -8.56 -3.05 -1.79
C ALA A 275 -8.71 -3.85 -3.08
N ILE A 276 -9.87 -4.49 -3.23
CA ILE A 276 -10.19 -5.38 -4.36
C ILE A 276 -11.62 -5.10 -4.86
N MET A 277 -11.89 -5.44 -6.13
CA MET A 277 -13.25 -5.39 -6.68
C MET A 277 -14.14 -6.46 -6.05
N SER A 278 -15.40 -6.11 -5.73
CA SER A 278 -16.36 -7.03 -5.11
C SER A 278 -16.71 -8.24 -5.98
N ASN A 279 -16.65 -8.08 -7.30
CA ASN A 279 -16.94 -9.14 -8.29
C ASN A 279 -15.73 -10.05 -8.59
N PHE A 280 -14.56 -9.80 -8.01
CA PHE A 280 -13.37 -10.65 -8.23
C PHE A 280 -13.62 -12.11 -7.88
N GLU A 281 -14.37 -12.37 -6.81
CA GLU A 281 -14.71 -13.74 -6.40
C GLU A 281 -15.51 -14.46 -7.47
N SER A 282 -16.62 -13.87 -7.94
CA SER A 282 -17.48 -14.51 -8.94
C SER A 282 -16.78 -14.73 -10.28
N TYR A 283 -16.07 -13.72 -10.80
CA TYR A 283 -15.44 -13.85 -12.11
C TYR A 283 -14.17 -14.71 -12.12
N ILE A 284 -13.32 -14.58 -11.07
CA ILE A 284 -12.00 -15.22 -11.07
C ILE A 284 -11.99 -16.51 -10.26
N LEU A 285 -12.54 -16.51 -9.06
CA LEU A 285 -12.47 -17.69 -8.21
C LEU A 285 -13.51 -18.74 -8.63
N GLU A 286 -14.72 -18.33 -9.04
CA GLU A 286 -15.83 -19.21 -9.37
C GLU A 286 -15.95 -19.47 -10.90
N GLU A 287 -16.26 -18.48 -11.73
CA GLU A 287 -16.49 -18.69 -13.17
C GLU A 287 -15.24 -19.18 -13.90
N ARG A 288 -14.08 -18.58 -13.61
CA ARG A 288 -12.77 -19.02 -14.14
C ARG A 288 -12.25 -20.27 -13.43
N ASN A 289 -12.85 -20.63 -12.30
CA ASN A 289 -12.51 -21.76 -11.47
C ASN A 289 -11.06 -21.77 -10.96
N ASP A 290 -10.52 -20.61 -10.59
CA ASP A 290 -9.16 -20.50 -10.05
C ASP A 290 -8.96 -21.34 -8.80
N VAL A 291 -10.03 -21.57 -8.01
CA VAL A 291 -10.00 -22.38 -6.77
C VAL A 291 -9.49 -23.80 -7.05
N GLU A 292 -9.83 -24.39 -8.18
CA GLU A 292 -9.39 -25.75 -8.55
C GLU A 292 -8.22 -25.73 -9.54
N VAL A 293 -8.32 -24.88 -10.58
CA VAL A 293 -7.36 -24.84 -11.69
C VAL A 293 -5.97 -24.42 -11.24
N VAL A 294 -5.85 -23.39 -10.40
CA VAL A 294 -4.54 -22.85 -9.99
C VAL A 294 -3.79 -23.83 -9.10
N PRO A 295 -4.40 -24.40 -8.02
CA PRO A 295 -3.71 -25.40 -7.20
C PRO A 295 -3.47 -26.71 -7.95
N GLY A 296 -4.39 -27.13 -8.82
CA GLY A 296 -4.23 -28.32 -9.67
C GLY A 296 -2.95 -28.23 -10.51
N LYS A 297 -2.84 -27.17 -11.31
CA LYS A 297 -1.64 -26.90 -12.14
C LYS A 297 -0.35 -26.81 -11.31
N ALA A 298 -0.44 -26.22 -10.11
CA ALA A 298 0.74 -26.13 -9.24
C ALA A 298 1.19 -27.52 -8.73
N ARG A 299 0.25 -28.41 -8.36
CA ARG A 299 0.56 -29.80 -7.97
C ARG A 299 1.16 -30.60 -9.13
N ASP A 300 0.59 -30.48 -10.33
CA ASP A 300 1.08 -31.15 -11.54
C ASP A 300 2.53 -30.76 -11.88
N LYS A 301 2.93 -29.55 -11.49
CA LYS A 301 4.32 -29.06 -11.61
C LYS A 301 5.22 -29.36 -10.39
N GLY A 302 4.75 -30.16 -9.44
CA GLY A 302 5.50 -30.49 -8.23
C GLY A 302 5.60 -29.37 -7.18
N LEU A 303 4.79 -28.30 -7.32
CA LEU A 303 4.80 -27.11 -6.45
C LEU A 303 3.74 -27.25 -5.35
N ALA A 304 3.75 -28.32 -4.56
CA ALA A 304 2.72 -28.67 -3.58
C ALA A 304 2.53 -27.57 -2.49
N ASP A 305 3.63 -26.97 -2.02
CA ASP A 305 3.57 -25.90 -1.02
C ASP A 305 2.91 -24.63 -1.58
N LEU A 306 3.25 -24.26 -2.82
CA LEU A 306 2.61 -23.15 -3.52
C LEU A 306 1.12 -23.41 -3.70
N ALA A 307 0.71 -24.61 -4.11
CA ALA A 307 -0.69 -25.00 -4.24
C ALA A 307 -1.45 -24.80 -2.92
N ARG A 308 -0.92 -25.33 -1.82
CA ARG A 308 -1.52 -25.22 -0.48
C ARG A 308 -1.65 -23.76 -0.02
N HIS A 309 -0.62 -22.94 -0.23
CA HIS A 309 -0.68 -21.53 0.13
C HIS A 309 -1.64 -20.74 -0.75
N ALA A 310 -1.68 -21.01 -2.06
CA ALA A 310 -2.62 -20.37 -2.97
C ALA A 310 -4.07 -20.68 -2.60
N GLU A 311 -4.41 -21.96 -2.28
CA GLU A 311 -5.74 -22.34 -1.79
C GLU A 311 -6.13 -21.55 -0.53
N ARG A 312 -5.22 -21.43 0.44
CA ARG A 312 -5.49 -20.66 1.66
C ARG A 312 -5.69 -19.17 1.37
N GLY A 313 -4.89 -18.60 0.45
CA GLY A 313 -5.01 -17.20 0.03
C GLY A 313 -6.36 -16.93 -0.66
N MET A 314 -6.82 -17.83 -1.54
CA MET A 314 -8.14 -17.71 -2.17
C MET A 314 -9.28 -17.83 -1.15
N ARG A 315 -9.20 -18.75 -0.18
CA ARG A 315 -10.19 -18.84 0.92
C ARG A 315 -10.24 -17.56 1.76
N LEU A 316 -9.10 -16.89 1.96
CA LEU A 316 -9.03 -15.61 2.65
C LEU A 316 -9.81 -14.54 1.87
N LEU A 317 -9.61 -14.45 0.54
CA LEU A 317 -10.37 -13.56 -0.34
C LEU A 317 -11.89 -13.81 -0.28
N GLN A 318 -12.31 -15.04 -0.08
CA GLN A 318 -13.73 -15.39 0.04
C GLN A 318 -14.33 -15.03 1.40
N ARG A 319 -13.59 -15.21 2.50
CA ARG A 319 -14.15 -15.21 3.85
C ARG A 319 -13.88 -13.95 4.67
N GLU A 320 -12.75 -13.29 4.46
CA GLU A 320 -12.29 -12.22 5.36
C GLU A 320 -12.43 -10.80 4.78
N LYS A 321 -13.17 -10.63 3.67
CA LYS A 321 -13.36 -9.31 3.08
C LYS A 321 -14.44 -8.50 3.82
N MET A 322 -14.12 -7.26 4.13
CA MET A 322 -15.10 -6.24 4.53
C MET A 322 -15.61 -5.53 3.28
N ARG A 323 -16.92 -5.49 3.10
CA ARG A 323 -17.52 -4.81 1.92
C ARG A 323 -17.75 -3.34 2.23
N LEU A 324 -17.41 -2.47 1.28
CA LEU A 324 -17.83 -1.08 1.36
C LEU A 324 -19.36 -1.02 1.34
N LYS A 325 -19.91 -0.24 2.27
CA LYS A 325 -21.34 0.08 2.26
C LYS A 325 -21.64 0.98 1.07
N ALA A 326 -22.64 0.60 0.28
CA ALA A 326 -23.14 1.49 -0.76
C ALA A 326 -23.74 2.75 -0.09
N PRO A 327 -23.52 3.93 -0.68
CA PRO A 327 -24.08 5.15 -0.13
C PRO A 327 -25.61 5.10 -0.19
N ASP A 328 -26.26 5.38 0.93
CA ASP A 328 -27.71 5.62 0.98
C ASP A 328 -28.05 7.05 0.54
N ALA A 329 -29.34 7.37 0.48
CA ALA A 329 -29.81 8.68 0.05
C ALA A 329 -29.31 9.82 0.97
N GLN A 330 -29.14 9.55 2.26
CA GLN A 330 -28.66 10.54 3.22
C GLN A 330 -27.16 10.82 2.99
N VAL A 331 -26.34 9.79 2.82
CA VAL A 331 -24.91 9.91 2.50
C VAL A 331 -24.70 10.66 1.18
N ILE A 332 -25.51 10.34 0.14
CA ILE A 332 -25.43 11.03 -1.15
C ILE A 332 -25.75 12.53 -0.97
N GLN A 333 -26.81 12.86 -0.24
CA GLN A 333 -27.20 14.25 0.03
C GLN A 333 -26.13 15.00 0.81
N GLN A 334 -25.61 14.43 1.89
CA GLN A 334 -24.53 15.01 2.70
C GLN A 334 -23.27 15.25 1.87
N THR A 335 -22.86 14.26 1.06
CA THR A 335 -21.70 14.41 0.18
C THR A 335 -21.93 15.53 -0.84
N CYS A 336 -23.12 15.63 -1.43
CA CYS A 336 -23.47 16.72 -2.34
C CYS A 336 -23.30 18.10 -1.67
N GLU A 337 -23.78 18.26 -0.44
CA GLU A 337 -23.66 19.52 0.31
C GLU A 337 -22.21 19.85 0.66
N GLN A 338 -21.41 18.85 1.06
CA GLN A 338 -19.97 19.03 1.34
C GLN A 338 -19.20 19.43 0.08
N VAL A 339 -19.45 18.78 -1.06
CA VAL A 339 -18.83 19.14 -2.35
C VAL A 339 -19.26 20.54 -2.77
N ARG A 340 -20.55 20.88 -2.61
CA ARG A 340 -21.10 22.21 -2.90
C ARG A 340 -20.41 23.31 -2.09
N ALA A 341 -20.28 23.10 -0.78
CA ALA A 341 -19.62 24.04 0.13
C ALA A 341 -18.13 24.19 -0.21
N THR A 342 -17.46 23.10 -0.59
CA THR A 342 -16.05 23.10 -1.02
C THR A 342 -15.90 23.86 -2.34
N HIS A 343 -16.81 23.63 -3.30
CA HIS A 343 -16.83 24.32 -4.59
C HIS A 343 -17.08 25.83 -4.42
N ALA A 344 -18.02 26.20 -3.53
CA ALA A 344 -18.29 27.61 -3.19
C ALA A 344 -17.02 28.31 -2.70
N LYS A 345 -16.30 27.70 -1.75
CA LYS A 345 -15.04 28.24 -1.21
C LYS A 345 -13.93 28.28 -2.26
N ALA A 346 -13.87 27.28 -3.14
CA ALA A 346 -12.85 27.18 -4.18
C ALA A 346 -12.94 28.32 -5.20
N TYR A 347 -14.15 28.69 -5.59
CA TYR A 347 -14.37 29.64 -6.70
C TYR A 347 -15.00 30.98 -6.28
N GLY A 348 -15.35 31.17 -5.01
CA GLY A 348 -15.91 32.43 -4.50
C GLY A 348 -17.32 32.73 -5.02
N TRP A 349 -18.17 31.69 -5.21
CA TRP A 349 -19.55 31.84 -5.67
C TRP A 349 -20.46 30.84 -4.96
N GLN A 350 -21.77 30.96 -5.11
CA GLN A 350 -22.74 30.07 -4.49
C GLN A 350 -23.33 29.12 -5.55
N PRO A 351 -22.90 27.84 -5.61
CA PRO A 351 -23.50 26.87 -6.53
C PRO A 351 -24.99 26.67 -6.18
N PRO A 352 -25.89 26.62 -7.18
CA PRO A 352 -27.28 26.31 -6.93
C PRO A 352 -27.45 24.88 -6.38
N PRO A 353 -28.51 24.60 -5.62
CA PRO A 353 -28.85 23.26 -5.23
C PRO A 353 -29.11 22.40 -6.48
N VAL A 354 -28.63 21.17 -6.46
CA VAL A 354 -28.86 20.17 -7.51
C VAL A 354 -29.79 19.11 -6.95
N ALA A 355 -30.78 18.68 -7.74
CA ALA A 355 -31.64 17.57 -7.35
C ALA A 355 -30.80 16.30 -7.25
N VAL A 356 -30.79 15.70 -6.06
CA VAL A 356 -30.09 14.43 -5.80
C VAL A 356 -31.07 13.31 -6.16
N GLU A 357 -31.29 13.11 -7.46
CA GLU A 357 -32.03 11.96 -7.95
C GLU A 357 -31.18 10.71 -7.87
N ARG A 358 -31.77 9.60 -7.42
CA ARG A 358 -31.10 8.30 -7.52
C ARG A 358 -30.90 7.95 -8.99
N LEU A 359 -29.66 8.04 -9.47
CA LEU A 359 -29.28 7.67 -10.84
C LEU A 359 -29.10 6.14 -10.99
N GLY A 360 -29.95 5.34 -10.37
CA GLY A 360 -29.91 3.89 -10.49
C GLY A 360 -28.61 3.29 -9.91
N LEU A 361 -27.77 2.74 -10.77
CA LEU A 361 -26.50 2.09 -10.39
C LEU A 361 -25.30 3.04 -10.39
N ALA A 362 -25.50 4.36 -10.41
CA ALA A 362 -24.40 5.33 -10.45
C ALA A 362 -23.50 5.22 -9.19
N SER A 363 -22.22 5.18 -9.41
CA SER A 363 -21.21 5.19 -8.34
C SER A 363 -21.10 6.59 -7.69
N MET A 364 -20.63 6.67 -6.44
CA MET A 364 -20.39 7.98 -5.79
C MET A 364 -19.44 8.85 -6.64
N ARG A 365 -18.48 8.26 -7.33
CA ARG A 365 -17.59 8.96 -8.26
C ARG A 365 -18.36 9.68 -9.37
N GLU A 366 -19.39 9.04 -9.94
CA GLU A 366 -20.22 9.62 -11.00
C GLU A 366 -21.09 10.76 -10.47
N TYR A 367 -21.68 10.59 -9.28
CA TYR A 367 -22.41 11.68 -8.62
C TYR A 367 -21.53 12.93 -8.42
N VAL A 368 -20.35 12.75 -7.81
CA VAL A 368 -19.43 13.85 -7.51
C VAL A 368 -18.95 14.54 -8.78
N LYS A 369 -18.56 13.78 -9.81
CA LYS A 369 -18.15 14.34 -11.12
C LYS A 369 -19.26 15.13 -11.77
N ARG A 370 -20.47 14.60 -11.75
CA ARG A 370 -21.65 15.26 -12.32
C ARG A 370 -21.91 16.59 -11.61
N TRP A 371 -21.97 16.62 -10.28
CA TRP A 371 -22.23 17.85 -9.53
C TRP A 371 -21.18 18.93 -9.83
N ILE A 372 -19.90 18.57 -9.80
CA ILE A 372 -18.81 19.50 -10.08
C ILE A 372 -18.94 20.03 -11.51
N THR A 373 -19.16 19.16 -12.50
CA THR A 373 -19.31 19.56 -13.91
C THR A 373 -20.51 20.49 -14.09
N GLU A 374 -21.66 20.17 -13.48
CA GLU A 374 -22.85 20.99 -13.55
C GLU A 374 -22.62 22.40 -12.96
N TRP A 375 -22.00 22.47 -11.78
CA TRP A 375 -21.68 23.76 -11.17
C TRP A 375 -20.64 24.57 -11.94
N ASP A 376 -19.64 23.94 -12.52
CA ASP A 376 -18.65 24.62 -13.36
C ASP A 376 -19.31 25.22 -14.60
N LEU A 377 -20.17 24.46 -15.29
CA LEU A 377 -20.86 24.93 -16.47
C LEU A 377 -21.86 26.02 -16.13
N LYS A 378 -22.66 25.88 -15.06
CA LYS A 378 -23.59 26.94 -14.59
C LYS A 378 -22.86 28.20 -14.13
N ARG A 379 -21.63 28.10 -13.64
CA ARG A 379 -20.82 29.26 -13.29
C ARG A 379 -20.37 30.05 -14.52
N LEU A 380 -20.13 29.34 -15.63
CA LEU A 380 -19.75 29.94 -16.91
C LEU A 380 -20.96 30.44 -17.72
N ASP A 381 -22.03 29.65 -17.73
CA ASP A 381 -23.31 29.95 -18.38
C ASP A 381 -24.48 29.61 -17.42
N PRO A 382 -25.09 30.60 -16.76
CA PRO A 382 -26.21 30.37 -15.86
C PRO A 382 -27.43 29.70 -16.52
N GLY A 383 -27.57 29.78 -17.84
CA GLY A 383 -28.66 29.14 -18.61
C GLY A 383 -28.41 27.67 -18.97
N TYR A 384 -27.22 27.13 -18.65
CA TYR A 384 -26.84 25.77 -19.02
C TYR A 384 -27.78 24.70 -18.45
N ARG A 385 -28.25 23.79 -19.29
CA ARG A 385 -29.06 22.61 -18.94
C ARG A 385 -28.22 21.35 -19.12
N VAL A 386 -28.22 20.48 -18.09
CA VAL A 386 -27.44 19.25 -18.07
C VAL A 386 -28.07 18.19 -18.95
N GLU A 387 -27.30 17.62 -19.88
CA GLU A 387 -27.61 16.39 -20.60
C GLU A 387 -26.85 15.23 -19.92
N ILE A 388 -27.56 14.09 -19.71
CA ILE A 388 -27.01 12.93 -19.01
C ILE A 388 -26.83 11.77 -19.99
N GLU A 389 -25.56 11.43 -20.27
CA GLU A 389 -25.23 10.17 -20.94
C GLU A 389 -24.83 9.11 -19.90
N LYS A 390 -25.37 7.88 -20.05
CA LYS A 390 -25.02 6.74 -19.20
C LYS A 390 -24.05 5.82 -19.96
N THR A 391 -22.85 5.64 -19.45
CA THR A 391 -21.88 4.68 -19.97
C THR A 391 -21.73 3.53 -18.96
N ALA A 392 -22.00 2.29 -19.39
CA ALA A 392 -21.75 1.10 -18.58
C ALA A 392 -20.31 0.64 -18.80
N LEU A 393 -19.54 0.50 -17.72
CA LEU A 393 -18.19 -0.07 -17.72
C LEU A 393 -18.26 -1.51 -17.24
N SER A 394 -17.79 -2.46 -18.05
CA SER A 394 -17.58 -3.85 -17.66
C SER A 394 -16.09 -4.11 -17.38
N PRO A 395 -15.76 -4.84 -16.30
CA PRO A 395 -14.38 -5.22 -16.03
C PRO A 395 -13.90 -6.28 -17.02
N ASP A 396 -12.65 -6.15 -17.46
CA ASP A 396 -11.97 -7.15 -18.29
C ASP A 396 -10.90 -7.87 -17.46
N TYR A 397 -11.08 -9.17 -17.24
CA TYR A 397 -10.16 -10.06 -16.53
C TYR A 397 -9.48 -11.08 -17.45
N THR A 398 -9.49 -10.87 -18.77
CA THR A 398 -8.75 -11.70 -19.72
C THR A 398 -7.27 -11.73 -19.37
N GLU A 399 -6.64 -12.90 -19.49
CA GLU A 399 -5.19 -13.01 -19.31
C GLU A 399 -4.47 -12.08 -20.28
N ASP A 400 -3.58 -11.24 -19.75
CA ASP A 400 -2.79 -10.30 -20.54
C ASP A 400 -1.34 -10.77 -20.56
N VAL A 401 -0.96 -11.40 -21.67
CA VAL A 401 0.40 -11.92 -21.89
C VAL A 401 1.45 -10.83 -21.76
N THR A 402 1.09 -9.56 -21.99
CA THR A 402 2.02 -8.43 -21.82
C THR A 402 2.36 -8.15 -20.37
N LEU A 403 1.59 -8.72 -19.40
CA LEU A 403 1.87 -8.65 -17.97
C LEU A 403 2.90 -9.71 -17.53
N GLU A 404 3.22 -10.67 -18.39
CA GLU A 404 4.32 -11.61 -18.16
C GLU A 404 5.64 -10.85 -18.37
N THR A 405 6.21 -10.33 -17.30
CA THR A 405 7.61 -9.90 -17.37
C THR A 405 8.48 -11.13 -17.38
N SER A 406 9.35 -11.23 -18.38
CA SER A 406 10.42 -12.23 -18.43
C SER A 406 11.26 -12.15 -17.15
N SER A 407 11.02 -13.05 -16.22
CA SER A 407 11.82 -13.22 -15.00
C SER A 407 13.24 -13.75 -15.30
N GLU A 408 13.61 -13.89 -16.57
CA GLU A 408 14.87 -14.49 -17.01
C GLU A 408 16.02 -13.48 -17.22
N GLU A 409 15.75 -12.17 -17.31
CA GLU A 409 16.80 -11.18 -17.57
C GLU A 409 17.52 -10.61 -16.33
N GLU A 410 17.04 -10.89 -15.11
CA GLU A 410 17.67 -10.37 -13.88
C GLU A 410 18.49 -11.42 -13.08
N SER A 411 18.79 -12.58 -13.68
CA SER A 411 19.57 -13.66 -13.04
C SER A 411 21.05 -13.71 -13.47
N LYS A 412 21.59 -12.64 -14.06
CA LYS A 412 23.03 -12.58 -14.36
C LYS A 412 23.75 -11.52 -13.52
#